data_871476942a364cf97ea849c1d5b3e414
#
_entry.id   871476942a364cf97ea849c1d5b3e414
#
_cell.length_a   1.000
_cell.length_b   1.000
_cell.length_c   1.000
_cell.angle_alpha   90.00
_cell.angle_beta   90.00
_cell.angle_gamma   90.00
#
_symmetry.space_group_name_H-M   'P 1'
#
loop_
_entity.id
_entity.type
_entity.pdbx_description
1 polymer ?
#
loop_
_entity_poly.entity_id
_entity_poly.type
_entity_poly.pdbx_seq_one_letter_code
_entity_poly.pdbx_strand_id
1 'polypeptide(L)'
;TGMNDFAEFPFGHPEQIEYLFCVSKYPTYLDDKKLAKMPHFKRPGYSGYSDHTIGIGAALRAYSRGATILEKHFSNNIFSQTKLEGGHLGSFDQNSLRNFVNIVKQFEIMEKSSEF
;
A
#
# COMPACT_ATOMS: atom_id res chain seq x y z
N THR A 1 -2.21 -11.57 4.51
CA THR A 1 -3.22 -11.52 5.58
C THR A 1 -4.52 -10.81 5.21
N GLY A 2 -4.62 -10.22 4.02
CA GLY A 2 -5.83 -9.50 3.59
C GLY A 2 -7.09 -10.35 3.49
N MET A 3 -6.95 -11.66 3.36
CA MET A 3 -8.07 -12.60 3.28
C MET A 3 -8.66 -12.95 4.65
N ASN A 4 -7.99 -12.59 5.73
CA ASN A 4 -8.40 -12.89 7.11
C ASN A 4 -8.19 -11.68 8.00
N ASP A 5 -9.09 -11.51 8.96
CA ASP A 5 -8.97 -10.48 9.99
C ASP A 5 -8.27 -11.10 11.22
N PHE A 6 -6.95 -11.09 11.22
CA PHE A 6 -6.19 -11.60 12.36
C PHE A 6 -6.04 -10.52 13.44
N ALA A 7 -6.46 -10.84 14.67
CA ALA A 7 -6.18 -10.02 15.83
C ALA A 7 -4.70 -10.10 16.24
N GLU A 8 -4.05 -11.22 15.93
CA GLU A 8 -2.64 -11.49 16.22
C GLU A 8 -1.95 -11.97 14.94
N PHE A 9 -0.63 -11.81 14.90
CA PHE A 9 0.16 -12.28 13.77
C PHE A 9 0.35 -13.80 13.87
N PRO A 10 -0.11 -14.58 12.86
CA PRO A 10 -0.23 -16.03 12.98
C PRO A 10 1.12 -16.76 13.07
N PHE A 11 2.19 -16.13 12.64
CA PHE A 11 3.53 -16.72 12.63
C PHE A 11 4.46 -16.07 13.65
N GLY A 12 3.90 -15.30 14.61
CA GLY A 12 4.71 -14.52 15.54
C GLY A 12 5.40 -13.35 14.85
N HIS A 13 6.58 -12.98 15.33
CA HIS A 13 7.37 -11.88 14.78
C HIS A 13 8.81 -12.29 14.52
N PRO A 14 9.07 -13.37 13.74
CA PRO A 14 10.45 -13.68 13.38
C PRO A 14 11.00 -12.53 12.51
N GLU A 15 12.29 -12.24 12.66
CA GLU A 15 12.95 -11.15 11.94
C GLU A 15 12.84 -11.23 10.42
N GLN A 16 12.57 -12.43 9.91
CA GLN A 16 12.50 -12.72 8.48
C GLN A 16 11.10 -12.55 7.90
N ILE A 17 10.10 -12.23 8.71
CA ILE A 17 8.72 -12.08 8.25
C ILE A 17 8.27 -10.63 8.38
N GLU A 18 7.74 -10.10 7.26
CA GLU A 18 7.12 -8.79 7.22
C GLU A 18 5.62 -8.95 7.03
N TYR A 19 4.85 -8.20 7.79
CA TYR A 19 3.39 -8.20 7.66
C TYR A 19 2.92 -6.94 6.97
N LEU A 20 2.03 -7.11 6.00
CA LEU A 20 1.44 -6.00 5.24
C LEU A 20 -0.02 -5.83 5.62
N PHE A 21 -0.40 -4.60 5.95
CA PHE A 21 -1.81 -4.26 6.10
C PHE A 21 -2.49 -4.32 4.72
N CYS A 22 -3.69 -4.89 4.66
CA CYS A 22 -4.39 -5.09 3.41
C CYS A 22 -5.90 -5.08 3.63
N VAL A 23 -6.62 -4.50 2.68
CA VAL A 23 -8.07 -4.66 2.57
C VAL A 23 -8.36 -5.56 1.38
N SER A 24 -8.98 -6.70 1.62
CA SER A 24 -9.16 -7.78 0.64
C SER A 24 -10.36 -7.55 -0.28
N LYS A 25 -10.38 -6.41 -0.96
CA LYS A 25 -11.40 -6.04 -1.94
C LYS A 25 -10.73 -5.48 -3.19
N TYR A 26 -11.20 -5.89 -4.36
CA TYR A 26 -10.68 -5.44 -5.66
C TYR A 26 -11.80 -4.81 -6.50
N PRO A 27 -11.80 -3.51 -6.73
CA PRO A 27 -10.96 -2.52 -6.05
C PRO A 27 -11.44 -2.23 -4.64
N THR A 28 -10.55 -1.73 -3.80
CA THR A 28 -10.93 -1.13 -2.54
C THR A 28 -11.22 0.35 -2.79
N TYR A 29 -12.40 0.81 -2.39
CA TYR A 29 -12.76 2.22 -2.52
C TYR A 29 -12.14 3.05 -1.39
N LEU A 30 -11.83 4.31 -1.69
CA LEU A 30 -11.13 5.19 -0.74
C LEU A 30 -11.94 5.49 0.53
N ASP A 31 -13.25 5.35 0.48
CA ASP A 31 -14.15 5.51 1.63
C ASP A 31 -14.43 4.21 2.40
N ASP A 32 -13.74 3.14 2.06
CA ASP A 32 -13.89 1.86 2.76
C ASP A 32 -13.53 2.01 4.24
N LYS A 33 -14.39 1.49 5.12
CA LYS A 33 -14.20 1.61 6.57
C LYS A 33 -12.96 0.88 7.08
N LYS A 34 -12.60 -0.24 6.45
CA LYS A 34 -11.38 -0.97 6.81
C LYS A 34 -10.13 -0.19 6.38
N LEU A 35 -10.18 0.47 5.22
CA LEU A 35 -9.10 1.32 4.75
C LEU A 35 -8.88 2.51 5.69
N ALA A 36 -9.95 3.07 6.24
CA ALA A 36 -9.87 4.16 7.21
C ALA A 36 -9.11 3.77 8.48
N LYS A 37 -9.03 2.48 8.77
CA LYS A 37 -8.28 1.94 9.92
C LYS A 37 -6.82 1.66 9.62
N MET A 38 -6.30 2.12 8.49
CA MET A 38 -4.88 1.96 8.17
C MET A 38 -4.02 2.39 9.36
N PRO A 39 -3.13 1.51 9.85
CA PRO A 39 -2.34 1.82 11.05
C PRO A 39 -1.21 2.80 10.75
N HIS A 40 -0.58 3.28 11.82
CA HIS A 40 0.81 3.72 11.70
C HIS A 40 1.69 2.49 11.63
N PHE A 41 2.62 2.47 10.67
CA PHE A 41 3.42 1.29 10.41
C PHE A 41 4.66 1.32 11.30
N LYS A 42 4.73 0.34 12.21
CA LYS A 42 5.80 0.28 13.22
C LYS A 42 5.96 -1.15 13.71
N ARG A 43 7.19 -1.62 13.76
CA ARG A 43 7.47 -2.93 14.35
C ARG A 43 7.41 -2.89 15.88
N PRO A 44 6.96 -3.96 16.56
CA PRO A 44 6.27 -5.12 15.98
C PRO A 44 4.89 -4.74 15.48
N GLY A 45 4.50 -5.26 14.32
CA GLY A 45 3.23 -4.95 13.69
C GLY A 45 3.38 -4.94 12.17
N TYR A 46 2.51 -4.19 11.51
CA TYR A 46 2.60 -4.06 10.05
C TYR A 46 3.76 -3.13 9.68
N SER A 47 4.61 -3.59 8.76
CA SER A 47 5.71 -2.79 8.23
C SER A 47 5.40 -2.20 6.87
N GLY A 48 4.35 -2.66 6.21
CA GLY A 48 3.98 -2.20 4.89
C GLY A 48 2.50 -2.36 4.57
N TYR A 49 2.16 -2.00 3.35
CA TYR A 49 0.80 -1.95 2.87
C TYR A 49 0.67 -2.66 1.52
N SER A 50 -0.33 -3.51 1.40
CA SER A 50 -0.74 -4.12 0.13
C SER A 50 -1.97 -3.36 -0.38
N ASP A 51 -1.82 -2.68 -1.50
CA ASP A 51 -2.77 -1.67 -1.98
C ASP A 51 -3.67 -2.24 -3.09
N HIS A 52 -4.97 -2.26 -2.83
CA HIS A 52 -5.99 -2.68 -3.78
C HIS A 52 -6.88 -1.52 -4.23
N THR A 53 -6.49 -0.28 -3.95
CA THR A 53 -7.25 0.91 -4.36
C THR A 53 -6.91 1.32 -5.79
N ILE A 54 -7.72 2.20 -6.34
CA ILE A 54 -7.45 2.86 -7.62
C ILE A 54 -6.69 4.15 -7.32
N GLY A 55 -5.61 4.40 -8.07
CA GLY A 55 -4.81 5.61 -7.91
C GLY A 55 -3.66 5.45 -6.93
N ILE A 56 -3.03 6.56 -6.58
CA ILE A 56 -1.80 6.58 -5.76
C ILE A 56 -2.01 7.08 -4.33
N GLY A 57 -3.22 7.56 -4.01
CA GLY A 57 -3.47 8.23 -2.74
C GLY A 57 -3.28 7.33 -1.52
N ALA A 58 -3.81 6.11 -1.56
CA ALA A 58 -3.69 5.19 -0.42
C ALA A 58 -2.23 4.77 -0.18
N ALA A 59 -1.47 4.54 -1.24
CA ALA A 59 -0.05 4.22 -1.14
C ALA A 59 0.75 5.39 -0.54
N LEU A 60 0.45 6.62 -0.94
CA LEU A 60 1.08 7.81 -0.35
C LEU A 60 0.72 7.97 1.13
N ARG A 61 -0.53 7.71 1.49
CA ARG A 61 -0.94 7.72 2.90
C ARG A 61 -0.17 6.69 3.71
N ALA A 62 -0.05 5.47 3.19
CA ALA A 62 0.74 4.43 3.86
C ALA A 62 2.18 4.88 4.07
N TYR A 63 2.81 5.45 3.04
CA TYR A 63 4.15 6.01 3.16
C TYR A 63 4.22 7.08 4.27
N SER A 64 3.27 8.01 4.28
CA SER A 64 3.25 9.08 5.28
C SER A 64 3.05 8.56 6.70
N ARG A 65 2.47 7.38 6.85
CA ARG A 65 2.26 6.72 8.15
C ARG A 65 3.39 5.74 8.49
N GLY A 66 4.48 5.74 7.74
CA GLY A 66 5.69 4.99 8.08
C GLY A 66 5.86 3.66 7.37
N ALA A 67 5.02 3.30 6.40
CA ALA A 67 5.20 2.07 5.64
C ALA A 67 6.54 2.09 4.91
N THR A 68 7.29 1.00 5.03
CA THR A 68 8.57 0.81 4.35
C THR A 68 8.47 -0.17 3.18
N ILE A 69 7.36 -0.88 3.08
CA ILE A 69 7.09 -1.85 2.02
C ILE A 69 5.73 -1.52 1.43
N LEU A 70 5.67 -1.46 0.11
CA LEU A 70 4.42 -1.33 -0.63
C LEU A 70 4.33 -2.45 -1.66
N GLU A 71 3.21 -3.15 -1.66
CA GLU A 71 2.86 -4.12 -2.68
C GLU A 71 1.63 -3.63 -3.42
N LYS A 72 1.68 -3.65 -4.74
CA LYS A 72 0.54 -3.25 -5.59
C LYS A 72 0.68 -3.93 -6.93
N HIS A 73 -0.44 -4.39 -7.49
CA HIS A 73 -0.45 -4.97 -8.83
C HIS A 73 0.07 -3.97 -9.86
N PHE A 74 0.77 -4.46 -10.85
CA PHE A 74 1.29 -3.69 -11.98
C PHE A 74 0.72 -4.22 -13.28
N SER A 75 0.35 -3.33 -14.18
CA SER A 75 -0.13 -3.65 -15.51
C SER A 75 0.62 -2.83 -16.54
N ASN A 76 1.07 -3.45 -17.62
CA ASN A 76 1.74 -2.74 -18.71
C ASN A 76 0.81 -1.80 -19.47
N ASN A 77 -0.50 -2.04 -19.41
CA ASN A 77 -1.48 -1.27 -20.13
C ASN A 77 -2.72 -1.03 -19.26
N ILE A 78 -2.92 0.21 -18.87
CA ILE A 78 -4.07 0.63 -18.07
C ILE A 78 -5.41 0.31 -18.76
N PHE A 79 -5.43 0.29 -20.08
CA PHE A 79 -6.66 0.00 -20.85
C PHE A 79 -7.05 -1.48 -20.78
N SER A 80 -6.15 -2.36 -20.37
CA SER A 80 -6.45 -3.77 -20.14
C SER A 80 -7.13 -4.03 -18.79
N GLN A 81 -7.19 -3.03 -17.92
CA GLN A 81 -7.82 -3.16 -16.61
C GLN A 81 -9.34 -3.10 -16.77
N THR A 82 -10.01 -4.21 -16.50
CA THR A 82 -11.47 -4.33 -16.66
C THR A 82 -12.10 -4.84 -15.37
N LYS A 83 -13.42 -4.63 -15.23
CA LYS A 83 -14.17 -5.17 -14.09
C LYS A 83 -14.20 -6.69 -14.06
N LEU A 84 -14.05 -7.35 -15.22
CA LEU A 84 -14.00 -8.80 -15.31
C LEU A 84 -12.71 -9.36 -14.74
N GLU A 85 -11.65 -8.56 -14.75
CA GLU A 85 -10.35 -8.88 -14.19
C GLU A 85 -10.16 -8.17 -12.84
N GLY A 86 -11.14 -8.23 -11.96
CA GLY A 86 -11.25 -7.41 -10.74
C GLY A 86 -9.95 -7.18 -9.98
N GLY A 87 -9.08 -8.20 -9.89
CA GLY A 87 -7.79 -8.07 -9.22
C GLY A 87 -6.77 -7.16 -9.92
N HIS A 88 -7.03 -6.77 -11.15
CA HIS A 88 -6.15 -5.89 -11.93
C HIS A 88 -6.67 -4.45 -12.00
N LEU A 89 -7.95 -4.24 -11.65
CA LEU A 89 -8.51 -2.88 -11.64
C LEU A 89 -7.79 -2.03 -10.58
N GLY A 90 -7.27 -0.89 -11.03
CA GLY A 90 -6.51 0.00 -10.15
C GLY A 90 -5.01 -0.31 -10.06
N SER A 91 -4.51 -1.32 -10.77
CA SER A 91 -3.08 -1.62 -10.82
C SER A 91 -2.26 -0.39 -11.23
N PHE A 92 -1.04 -0.29 -10.73
CA PHE A 92 -0.10 0.69 -11.26
C PHE A 92 0.24 0.35 -12.72
N ASP A 93 0.40 1.38 -13.52
CA ASP A 93 1.10 1.31 -14.80
C ASP A 93 2.44 2.06 -14.69
N GLN A 94 3.17 2.13 -15.80
CA GLN A 94 4.46 2.81 -15.83
C GLN A 94 4.36 4.27 -15.35
N ASN A 95 3.34 4.99 -15.75
CA ASN A 95 3.17 6.40 -15.42
C ASN A 95 2.81 6.61 -13.94
N SER A 96 1.84 5.85 -13.43
CA SER A 96 1.42 5.99 -12.03
C SER A 96 2.51 5.55 -11.06
N LEU A 97 3.24 4.50 -11.38
CA LEU A 97 4.39 4.08 -10.58
C LEU A 97 5.48 5.15 -10.55
N ARG A 98 5.79 5.73 -11.71
CA ARG A 98 6.78 6.82 -11.80
C ARG A 98 6.35 8.03 -10.96
N ASN A 99 5.08 8.44 -11.06
CA ASN A 99 4.54 9.54 -10.27
C ASN A 99 4.65 9.27 -8.78
N PHE A 100 4.27 8.08 -8.35
CA PHE A 100 4.37 7.67 -6.95
C PHE A 100 5.81 7.76 -6.44
N VAL A 101 6.74 7.17 -7.16
CA VAL A 101 8.17 7.16 -6.78
C VAL A 101 8.73 8.58 -6.73
N ASN A 102 8.38 9.43 -7.69
CA ASN A 102 8.85 10.82 -7.72
C ASN A 102 8.34 11.62 -6.52
N ILE A 103 7.09 11.42 -6.13
CA ILE A 103 6.51 12.11 -4.96
C ILE A 103 7.19 11.63 -3.67
N VAL A 104 7.41 10.32 -3.53
CA VAL A 104 8.09 9.76 -2.36
C VAL A 104 9.51 10.33 -2.25
N LYS A 105 10.24 10.42 -3.35
CA LYS A 105 11.58 11.02 -3.36
C LYS A 105 11.57 12.47 -2.90
N GLN A 106 10.55 13.24 -3.29
CA GLN A 106 10.40 14.62 -2.84
C GLN A 106 10.19 14.70 -1.32
N PHE A 107 9.36 13.82 -0.78
CA PHE A 107 9.14 13.74 0.66
C PHE A 107 10.41 13.38 1.42
N GLU A 108 11.20 12.42 0.89
CA GLU A 108 12.46 12.03 1.51
C GLU A 108 13.47 13.20 1.55
N ILE A 109 13.53 13.99 0.49
CA ILE A 109 14.39 15.18 0.45
C ILE A 109 13.97 16.17 1.54
N MET A 110 12.66 16.44 1.66
CA MET A 110 12.15 17.37 2.67
C MET A 110 12.39 16.88 4.09
N GLU A 111 12.25 15.59 4.34
CA GLU A 111 12.52 15.00 5.65
C GLU A 111 13.97 15.12 6.05
N LYS A 112 14.91 14.87 5.13
CA LYS A 112 16.34 15.05 5.38
C LYS A 112 16.69 16.50 5.69
N SER A 113 16.06 17.44 4.99
CA SER A 113 16.27 18.87 5.23
C SER A 113 15.75 19.31 6.60
N SER A 114 14.73 18.68 7.12
CA SER A 114 14.15 19.03 8.42
C SER A 114 14.99 18.56 9.62
N GLU A 115 15.96 17.68 9.38
CA GLU A 115 16.89 17.20 10.42
C GLU A 115 18.01 18.20 10.75
N PHE A 116 18.09 19.26 9.98
CA PHE A 116 19.06 20.32 10.17
C PHE A 116 18.34 21.59 10.66
#